data_e58ef8e854631ea4e47fbd42e662bde2
#
_entry.id   e58ef8e854631ea4e47fbd42e662bde2
#
_cell.length_a   1.000
_cell.length_b   1.000
_cell.length_c   1.000
_cell.angle_alpha   90.00
_cell.angle_beta   90.00
_cell.angle_gamma   90.00
#
_symmetry.space_group_name_H-M   'P 1'
#
loop_
_entity.id
_entity.type
_entity.pdbx_description
1 polymer ?
#
loop_
_entity_poly.entity_id
_entity_poly.type
_entity_poly.pdbx_seq_one_letter_code
_entity_poly.pdbx_strand_id
1 'polypeptide(L)'
;MAPRKDDPVTQEFETLAKNLLKGELKRRGVTYAQLAEKLDEIGVKENERNLNNKISRGGFTAAFLLQCLTAIGCQTVHVMDRNGS
;
A
#
# COMPACT_ATOMS: atom_id res chain seq x y z
N MET A 1 -21.70 6.08 -10.02
CA MET A 1 -21.88 6.26 -8.58
C MET A 1 -20.70 5.64 -7.85
N ALA A 2 -20.13 6.38 -6.92
CA ALA A 2 -18.97 5.88 -6.17
C ALA A 2 -19.41 4.79 -5.20
N PRO A 3 -18.62 3.70 -5.05
CA PRO A 3 -18.94 2.66 -4.08
C PRO A 3 -18.85 3.22 -2.66
N ARG A 4 -19.63 2.65 -1.79
CA ARG A 4 -19.56 3.02 -0.40
C ARG A 4 -18.38 2.33 0.26
N LYS A 5 -17.88 2.97 1.32
CA LYS A 5 -16.75 2.44 2.03
C LYS A 5 -17.03 1.09 2.66
N ASP A 6 -18.28 0.85 3.07
CA ASP A 6 -18.67 -0.42 3.68
C ASP A 6 -19.21 -1.42 2.67
N ASP A 7 -19.11 -1.12 1.38
CA ASP A 7 -19.50 -2.03 0.32
C ASP A 7 -18.58 -3.26 0.35
N PRO A 8 -19.14 -4.49 0.38
CA PRO A 8 -18.29 -5.68 0.41
C PRO A 8 -17.30 -5.77 -0.74
N VAL A 9 -17.69 -5.34 -1.94
CA VAL A 9 -16.80 -5.37 -3.08
C VAL A 9 -15.66 -4.38 -2.88
N THR A 10 -15.98 -3.19 -2.39
CA THR A 10 -14.96 -2.19 -2.11
C THR A 10 -14.00 -2.70 -1.05
N GLN A 11 -14.52 -3.36 -0.01
CA GLN A 11 -13.67 -3.91 1.04
C GLN A 11 -12.74 -4.99 0.52
N GLU A 12 -13.20 -5.79 -0.43
CA GLU A 12 -12.33 -6.80 -1.04
C GLU A 12 -11.15 -6.15 -1.75
N PHE A 13 -11.41 -5.07 -2.49
CA PHE A 13 -10.34 -4.40 -3.20
C PHE A 13 -9.42 -3.61 -2.27
N GLU A 14 -9.96 -3.10 -1.17
CA GLU A 14 -9.12 -2.47 -0.16
C GLU A 14 -8.19 -3.49 0.48
N THR A 15 -8.70 -4.69 0.75
CA THR A 15 -7.88 -5.77 1.28
C THR A 15 -6.81 -6.19 0.28
N LEU A 16 -7.17 -6.26 -0.99
CA LEU A 16 -6.22 -6.60 -2.04
C LEU A 16 -5.10 -5.55 -2.10
N ALA A 17 -5.46 -4.27 -2.06
CA ALA A 17 -4.47 -3.20 -2.08
C ALA A 17 -3.54 -3.27 -0.88
N LYS A 18 -4.12 -3.51 0.30
CA LYS A 18 -3.33 -3.65 1.52
C LYS A 18 -2.34 -4.81 1.41
N ASN A 19 -2.83 -5.96 0.97
CA ASN A 19 -1.99 -7.14 0.89
C ASN A 19 -0.91 -6.99 -0.17
N LEU A 20 -1.23 -6.31 -1.27
CA LEU A 20 -0.26 -6.03 -2.31
C LEU A 20 0.89 -5.19 -1.75
N LEU A 21 0.55 -4.12 -1.04
CA LEU A 21 1.58 -3.24 -0.48
C LEU A 21 2.39 -3.96 0.59
N LYS A 22 1.72 -4.67 1.50
CA LYS A 22 2.42 -5.41 2.55
C LYS A 22 3.33 -6.48 1.95
N GLY A 23 2.87 -7.13 0.88
CA GLY A 23 3.69 -8.13 0.20
C GLY A 23 4.96 -7.55 -0.40
N GLU A 24 4.86 -6.38 -1.01
CA GLU A 24 6.04 -5.73 -1.57
C GLU A 24 7.01 -5.30 -0.48
N LEU A 25 6.50 -4.77 0.62
CA LEU A 25 7.35 -4.39 1.73
C LEU A 25 8.08 -5.60 2.29
N LYS A 26 7.35 -6.71 2.47
CA LYS A 26 7.93 -7.92 3.03
C LYS A 26 8.97 -8.51 2.09
N ARG A 27 8.66 -8.56 0.79
CA ARG A 27 9.58 -9.12 -0.19
C ARG A 27 10.88 -8.35 -0.23
N ARG A 28 10.82 -7.04 -0.05
CA ARG A 28 11.99 -6.17 -0.10
C ARG A 28 12.65 -5.97 1.26
N GLY A 29 12.05 -6.55 2.31
CA GLY A 29 12.61 -6.42 3.65
C GLY A 29 12.54 -5.01 4.21
N VAL A 30 11.49 -4.26 3.86
CA VAL A 30 11.34 -2.87 4.29
C VAL A 30 10.36 -2.82 5.45
N THR A 31 10.84 -2.30 6.58
CA THR A 31 9.98 -2.07 7.75
C THR A 31 9.22 -0.76 7.59
N TYR A 32 8.21 -0.55 8.43
CA TYR A 32 7.48 0.72 8.39
C TYR A 32 8.39 1.90 8.75
N ALA A 33 9.33 1.69 9.66
CA ALA A 33 10.29 2.75 9.99
C ALA A 33 11.13 3.11 8.78
N GLN A 34 11.59 2.10 8.05
CA GLN A 34 12.38 2.32 6.84
C GLN A 34 11.53 2.95 5.74
N LEU A 35 10.27 2.54 5.64
CA LEU A 35 9.36 3.13 4.67
C LEU A 35 9.17 4.61 4.94
N ALA A 36 9.05 4.99 6.22
CA ALA A 36 8.91 6.40 6.57
C ALA A 36 10.12 7.20 6.09
N GLU A 37 11.31 6.65 6.25
CA GLU A 37 12.53 7.31 5.78
C GLU A 37 12.54 7.45 4.26
N LYS A 38 12.14 6.39 3.57
CA LYS A 38 12.12 6.40 2.10
C LYS A 38 11.09 7.38 1.57
N LEU A 39 9.93 7.46 2.22
CA LEU A 39 8.91 8.41 1.85
C LEU A 39 9.39 9.85 2.06
N ASP A 40 10.12 10.08 3.15
CA ASP A 40 10.68 11.41 3.41
C ASP A 40 11.61 11.84 2.29
N GLU A 41 12.34 10.91 1.71
CA GLU A 41 13.25 11.22 0.61
C GLU A 41 12.52 11.74 -0.62
N ILE A 42 11.27 11.36 -0.81
CA ILE A 42 10.48 11.85 -1.94
C ILE A 42 9.50 12.94 -1.52
N GLY A 43 9.66 13.47 -0.31
CA GLY A 43 8.89 14.62 0.14
C GLY A 43 7.57 14.29 0.81
N VAL A 44 7.37 13.02 1.19
CA VAL A 44 6.14 12.59 1.85
C VAL A 44 6.42 12.39 3.33
N LYS A 45 5.75 13.16 4.17
CA LYS A 45 5.98 13.14 5.62
C LYS A 45 5.06 12.12 6.27
N GLU A 46 5.64 11.07 6.80
CA GLU A 46 4.94 10.03 7.54
C GLU A 46 5.82 9.56 8.67
N ASN A 47 5.24 8.82 9.59
CA ASN A 47 6.02 8.15 10.62
C ASN A 47 5.56 6.70 10.74
N GLU A 48 6.35 5.91 11.46
CA GLU A 48 6.11 4.48 11.56
C GLU A 48 4.70 4.17 12.07
N ARG A 49 4.26 4.90 13.10
CA ARG A 49 2.97 4.66 13.71
C ARG A 49 1.83 4.95 12.73
N ASN A 50 1.91 6.08 12.03
CA ASN A 50 0.88 6.43 11.06
C ASN A 50 0.83 5.43 9.91
N LEU A 51 2.00 4.99 9.45
CA LEU A 51 2.07 4.01 8.37
C LEU A 51 1.45 2.69 8.80
N ASN A 52 1.79 2.23 10.01
CA ASN A 52 1.21 1.01 10.52
C ASN A 52 -0.32 1.11 10.55
N ASN A 53 -0.84 2.23 11.04
CA ASN A 53 -2.29 2.42 11.12
C ASN A 53 -2.93 2.48 9.74
N LYS A 54 -2.35 3.25 8.82
CA LYS A 54 -2.92 3.41 7.49
C LYS A 54 -2.92 2.12 6.71
N ILE A 55 -1.80 1.42 6.73
CA ILE A 55 -1.65 0.21 5.92
C ILE A 55 -2.45 -0.93 6.52
N SER A 56 -2.41 -1.09 7.84
CA SER A 56 -3.14 -2.17 8.49
C SER A 56 -4.65 -2.02 8.32
N ARG A 57 -5.14 -0.79 8.34
CA ARG A 57 -6.57 -0.53 8.20
C ARG A 57 -7.04 -0.74 6.76
N GLY A 58 -6.17 -0.51 5.80
CA GLY A 58 -6.54 -0.51 4.39
C GLY A 58 -7.30 0.76 4.05
N GLY A 59 -7.87 0.80 2.85
CA GLY A 59 -8.68 1.94 2.44
C GLY A 59 -7.88 3.22 2.23
N PHE A 60 -6.57 3.11 2.03
CA PHE A 60 -5.75 4.27 1.75
C PHE A 60 -5.97 4.72 0.30
N THR A 61 -5.54 5.95 0.01
CA THR A 61 -5.75 6.50 -1.33
C THR A 61 -4.80 5.85 -2.34
N ALA A 62 -5.19 5.95 -3.62
CA ALA A 62 -4.31 5.48 -4.68
C ALA A 62 -3.00 6.26 -4.67
N ALA A 63 -3.06 7.55 -4.37
CA ALA A 63 -1.85 8.37 -4.30
C ALA A 63 -0.89 7.84 -3.24
N PHE A 64 -1.42 7.50 -2.06
CA PHE A 64 -0.59 6.95 -1.00
C PHE A 64 0.08 5.65 -1.43
N LEU A 65 -0.69 4.77 -2.08
CA LEU A 65 -0.14 3.50 -2.56
C LEU A 65 1.00 3.75 -3.53
N LEU A 66 0.80 4.64 -4.50
CA LEU A 66 1.83 4.93 -5.49
C LEU A 66 3.06 5.57 -4.85
N GLN A 67 2.87 6.43 -3.85
CA GLN A 67 3.99 7.02 -3.13
C GLN A 67 4.81 5.95 -2.43
N CYS A 68 4.16 5.01 -1.77
CA CYS A 68 4.86 3.93 -1.10
C CYS A 68 5.62 3.06 -2.08
N LEU A 69 4.98 2.66 -3.16
CA LEU A 69 5.62 1.82 -4.15
C LEU A 69 6.81 2.53 -4.80
N THR A 70 6.66 3.81 -5.09
CA THR A 70 7.75 4.60 -5.63
C THR A 70 8.91 4.67 -4.65
N ALA A 71 8.61 4.90 -3.38
CA ALA A 71 9.64 5.07 -2.35
C ALA A 71 10.49 3.81 -2.20
N ILE A 72 9.91 2.64 -2.36
CA ILE A 72 10.65 1.38 -2.23
C ILE A 72 11.22 0.88 -3.55
N GLY A 73 11.04 1.65 -4.62
CA GLY A 73 11.61 1.29 -5.92
C GLY A 73 10.85 0.22 -6.66
N CYS A 74 9.58 0.04 -6.34
CA CYS A 74 8.75 -0.96 -7.00
C CYS A 74 8.22 -0.38 -8.31
N GLN A 75 8.65 -0.94 -9.42
CA GLN A 75 8.28 -0.40 -10.73
C GLN A 75 7.03 -1.06 -11.29
N THR A 76 6.75 -2.29 -10.90
CA THR A 76 5.58 -3.00 -11.40
C THR A 76 4.99 -3.83 -10.28
N VAL A 77 3.66 -3.98 -10.31
CA VAL A 77 2.95 -4.84 -9.37
C VAL A 77 1.93 -5.66 -10.14
N HIS A 78 1.62 -6.83 -9.60
CA HIS A 78 0.57 -7.67 -10.14
C HIS A 78 -0.70 -7.44 -9.36
N VAL A 79 -1.67 -6.84 -10.00
CA VAL A 79 -2.95 -6.59 -9.36
C VAL A 79 -3.78 -7.87 -9.31
N MET A 80 -3.75 -8.64 -10.39
CA MET A 80 -4.42 -9.93 -10.46
C MET A 80 -3.46 -10.97 -10.95
N ASP A 81 -3.31 -12.02 -10.18
CA ASP A 81 -2.31 -13.04 -10.46
C ASP A 81 -2.85 -14.45 -10.32
N ARG A 82 -4.14 -14.60 -10.44
CA ARG A 82 -4.70 -15.93 -10.34
C ARG A 82 -4.97 -16.50 -11.72
N ASN A 83 -5.15 -17.81 -11.78
CA ASN A 83 -5.36 -18.55 -13.02
C ASN A 83 -4.15 -18.52 -13.90
N GLY A 84 -3.00 -18.32 -13.30
CA GLY A 84 -1.79 -18.26 -14.07
C GLY A 84 -1.71 -17.07 -14.99
N SER A 85 -2.57 -16.12 -14.77
CA SER A 85 -2.54 -14.93 -15.61
C SER A 85 -1.70 -13.87 -14.99
#